data_12e19b064fecc6e5b54be3b17060be47
#
_entry.id   12e19b064fecc6e5b54be3b17060be47
#
_cell.length_a   1.000
_cell.length_b   1.000
_cell.length_c   1.000
_cell.angle_alpha   90.00
_cell.angle_beta   90.00
_cell.angle_gamma   90.00
#
_symmetry.space_group_name_H-M   'P 1'
#
loop_
_entity.id
_entity.type
_entity.pdbx_description
1 polymer ?
#
loop_
_entity_poly.entity_id
_entity_poly.type
_entity_poly.pdbx_seq_one_letter_code
_entity_poly.pdbx_strand_id
1 'polypeptide(L)'
;PLLKALYGADQRSVERGIVRTLFGGKTKVRLAAPAAEAFQRIDAAWKLRPADPELNSYFSPIYGYFWRAIAKTNRLSPHSFGIAVDLNPDKGPYWQWSKLRPHPLQKTFPSAIVSLFEDNGFIWGGKWEHFDLMHFEYRPELIIKAKKLRAQANGEKPEDAS
;
A
#
# COMPACT_ATOMS: atom_id res chain seq x y z
N PRO A 1 -0.60 13.97 12.48
CA PRO A 1 0.68 14.65 12.76
C PRO A 1 1.85 14.03 12.05
N LEU A 2 2.08 12.71 12.18
CA LEU A 2 3.27 12.03 11.62
C LEU A 2 3.41 12.20 10.10
N LEU A 3 2.36 11.88 9.32
CA LEU A 3 2.43 11.98 7.86
C LEU A 3 2.66 13.42 7.38
N LYS A 4 2.09 14.41 8.05
CA LYS A 4 2.35 15.81 7.74
C LYS A 4 3.80 16.23 8.01
N ALA A 5 4.42 15.68 9.05
CA ALA A 5 5.82 15.94 9.37
C ALA A 5 6.76 15.27 8.36
N LEU A 6 6.43 14.08 7.87
CA LEU A 6 7.28 13.32 6.95
C LEU A 6 7.13 13.75 5.48
N TYR A 7 5.90 14.06 5.04
CA TYR A 7 5.60 14.23 3.62
C TYR A 7 5.16 15.65 3.25
N GLY A 8 4.79 16.48 4.21
CA GLY A 8 4.38 17.87 4.00
C GLY A 8 3.08 18.23 4.72
N ALA A 9 2.99 19.48 5.17
CA ALA A 9 1.87 19.97 5.97
C ALA A 9 0.61 20.28 5.14
N ASP A 10 0.79 20.61 3.86
CA ASP A 10 -0.23 21.03 2.91
C ASP A 10 -0.01 20.39 1.53
N GLN A 11 -0.97 20.55 0.62
CA GLN A 11 -0.92 19.97 -0.72
C GLN A 11 0.32 20.38 -1.49
N ARG A 12 0.67 21.66 -1.48
CA ARG A 12 1.81 22.21 -2.24
C ARG A 12 3.14 21.64 -1.75
N SER A 13 3.29 21.48 -0.44
CA SER A 13 4.51 20.89 0.14
C SER A 13 4.63 19.40 -0.17
N VAL A 14 3.53 18.65 -0.14
CA VAL A 14 3.51 17.23 -0.53
C VAL A 14 3.82 17.07 -2.01
N GLU A 15 3.21 17.86 -2.88
CA GLU A 15 3.39 17.74 -4.34
C GLU A 15 4.84 17.94 -4.81
N ARG A 16 5.65 18.68 -4.06
CA ARG A 16 7.09 18.78 -4.35
C ARG A 16 7.86 17.47 -4.19
N GLY A 17 7.36 16.55 -3.36
CA GLY A 17 7.93 15.23 -3.14
C GLY A 17 7.30 14.12 -3.96
N ILE A 18 6.27 14.42 -4.77
CA ILE A 18 5.60 13.43 -5.62
C ILE A 18 6.38 13.23 -6.91
N VAL A 19 6.72 11.97 -7.16
CA VAL A 19 7.39 11.54 -8.38
C VAL A 19 6.48 10.62 -9.20
N ARG A 20 6.78 10.48 -10.48
CA ARG A 20 6.10 9.56 -11.39
C ARG A 20 6.93 8.28 -11.50
N THR A 21 6.29 7.15 -11.29
CA THR A 21 6.84 5.82 -11.53
C THR A 21 5.99 5.05 -12.53
N LEU A 22 6.48 3.91 -13.02
CA LEU A 22 5.79 3.06 -13.98
C LEU A 22 5.62 1.65 -13.39
N PHE A 23 4.51 0.99 -13.72
CA PHE A 23 4.31 -0.43 -13.52
C PHE A 23 4.14 -1.12 -14.88
N GLY A 24 4.84 -2.24 -15.11
CA GLY A 24 4.82 -2.95 -16.38
C GLY A 24 5.33 -2.12 -17.57
N GLY A 25 6.07 -1.02 -17.33
CA GLY A 25 6.53 -0.09 -18.35
C GLY A 25 5.43 0.77 -18.97
N LYS A 26 4.18 0.64 -18.56
CA LYS A 26 3.00 1.29 -19.19
C LYS A 26 2.17 2.12 -18.22
N THR A 27 1.80 1.56 -17.06
CA THR A 27 0.91 2.21 -16.10
C THR A 27 1.67 3.24 -15.29
N LYS A 28 1.28 4.52 -15.43
CA LYS A 28 1.88 5.64 -14.69
C LYS A 28 1.23 5.75 -13.32
N VAL A 29 2.04 5.76 -12.27
CA VAL A 29 1.61 5.95 -10.88
C VAL A 29 2.38 7.12 -10.27
N ARG A 30 1.71 7.99 -9.52
CA ARG A 30 2.32 9.12 -8.82
C ARG A 30 2.41 8.78 -7.33
N LEU A 31 3.60 8.81 -6.76
CA LEU A 31 3.86 8.48 -5.35
C LEU A 31 4.90 9.42 -4.76
N ALA A 32 4.96 9.51 -3.44
CA ALA A 32 6.09 10.10 -2.73
C ALA A 32 7.38 9.30 -3.04
N ALA A 33 8.53 9.97 -3.12
CA ALA A 33 9.77 9.34 -3.58
C ALA A 33 10.10 8.01 -2.87
N PRO A 34 10.04 7.87 -1.53
CA PRO A 34 10.32 6.59 -0.87
C PRO A 34 9.32 5.47 -1.24
N ALA A 35 8.03 5.82 -1.38
CA ALA A 35 7.01 4.87 -1.79
C ALA A 35 7.18 4.47 -3.27
N ALA A 36 7.59 5.40 -4.13
CA ALA A 36 7.88 5.13 -5.54
C ALA A 36 9.06 4.19 -5.71
N GLU A 37 10.14 4.35 -4.94
CA GLU A 37 11.29 3.43 -4.94
C GLU A 37 10.90 2.02 -4.52
N ALA A 38 10.09 1.90 -3.45
CA ALA A 38 9.54 0.62 -3.03
C ALA A 38 8.65 -0.01 -4.10
N PHE A 39 7.82 0.80 -4.77
CA PHE A 39 6.94 0.35 -5.84
C PHE A 39 7.70 -0.08 -7.10
N GLN A 40 8.86 0.53 -7.40
CA GLN A 40 9.76 0.09 -8.47
C GLN A 40 10.37 -1.29 -8.17
N ARG A 41 10.71 -1.58 -6.89
CA ARG A 41 11.15 -2.93 -6.50
C ARG A 41 10.04 -3.97 -6.69
N ILE A 42 8.79 -3.59 -6.39
CA ILE A 42 7.62 -4.44 -6.66
C ILE A 42 7.48 -4.72 -8.15
N ASP A 43 7.56 -3.71 -9.01
CA ASP A 43 7.50 -3.85 -10.47
C ASP A 43 8.62 -4.78 -11.00
N ALA A 44 9.85 -4.58 -10.53
CA ALA A 44 10.99 -5.41 -10.92
C ALA A 44 10.80 -6.87 -10.53
N ALA A 45 10.39 -7.14 -9.29
CA ALA A 45 10.14 -8.50 -8.82
C ALA A 45 8.93 -9.15 -9.52
N TRP A 46 7.88 -8.36 -9.82
CA TRP A 46 6.71 -8.85 -10.56
C TRP A 46 7.07 -9.33 -11.96
N LYS A 47 7.93 -8.60 -12.68
CA LYS A 47 8.40 -8.94 -14.03
C LYS A 47 9.20 -10.25 -14.10
N LEU A 48 9.80 -10.66 -13.00
CA LEU A 48 10.54 -11.94 -12.94
C LEU A 48 9.63 -13.16 -12.76
N ARG A 49 8.35 -12.95 -12.48
CA ARG A 49 7.38 -14.04 -12.32
C ARG A 49 6.92 -14.56 -13.68
N PRO A 50 6.51 -15.85 -13.77
CA PRO A 50 5.78 -16.34 -14.92
C PRO A 50 4.54 -15.47 -15.19
N ALA A 51 4.25 -15.26 -16.47
CA ALA A 51 3.07 -14.50 -16.88
C ALA A 51 1.78 -15.20 -16.41
N ASP A 52 0.95 -14.45 -15.68
CA ASP A 52 -0.36 -14.88 -15.21
C ASP A 52 -1.37 -13.77 -15.51
N PRO A 53 -2.21 -13.94 -16.55
CA PRO A 53 -3.19 -12.91 -16.93
C PRO A 53 -4.19 -12.59 -15.84
N GLU A 54 -4.60 -13.57 -15.02
CA GLU A 54 -5.52 -13.36 -13.90
C GLU A 54 -4.88 -12.47 -12.84
N LEU A 55 -3.67 -12.79 -12.39
CA LEU A 55 -2.95 -11.96 -11.42
C LEU A 55 -2.58 -10.60 -11.99
N ASN A 56 -2.23 -10.50 -13.27
CA ASN A 56 -1.91 -9.23 -13.91
C ASN A 56 -3.12 -8.30 -13.97
N SER A 57 -4.34 -8.83 -14.00
CA SER A 57 -5.57 -8.03 -14.00
C SER A 57 -5.76 -7.18 -12.73
N TYR A 58 -5.12 -7.55 -11.63
CA TYR A 58 -5.12 -6.75 -10.39
C TYR A 58 -4.37 -5.43 -10.53
N PHE A 59 -3.46 -5.32 -11.49
CA PHE A 59 -2.63 -4.14 -11.71
C PHE A 59 -3.15 -3.21 -12.83
N SER A 60 -4.40 -3.33 -13.21
CA SER A 60 -4.99 -2.48 -14.25
C SER A 60 -6.48 -2.21 -13.95
N PRO A 61 -6.81 -0.99 -13.53
CA PRO A 61 -5.93 0.18 -13.30
C PRO A 61 -5.18 0.15 -11.95
N ILE A 62 -4.23 1.11 -11.78
CA ILE A 62 -3.55 1.41 -10.52
C ILE A 62 -3.70 2.89 -10.23
N TYR A 63 -4.07 3.24 -8.99
CA TYR A 63 -4.20 4.62 -8.52
C TYR A 63 -3.18 4.91 -7.43
N GLY A 64 -2.58 6.09 -7.45
CA GLY A 64 -1.61 6.56 -6.46
C GLY A 64 -2.04 7.87 -5.81
N TYR A 65 -1.19 8.89 -5.89
CA TYR A 65 -1.43 10.21 -5.31
C TYR A 65 -2.71 10.87 -5.80
N PHE A 66 -3.54 11.25 -4.84
CA PHE A 66 -4.72 12.09 -5.04
C PHE A 66 -5.04 12.86 -3.77
N TRP A 67 -5.05 14.19 -3.84
CA TRP A 67 -5.32 15.04 -2.67
C TRP A 67 -6.79 15.04 -2.32
N ARG A 68 -7.16 14.38 -1.22
CA ARG A 68 -8.54 14.30 -0.73
C ARG A 68 -8.61 13.95 0.76
N ALA A 69 -9.69 14.36 1.41
CA ALA A 69 -10.05 13.81 2.72
C ALA A 69 -10.62 12.38 2.59
N ILE A 70 -10.51 11.62 3.66
CA ILE A 70 -11.24 10.36 3.81
C ILE A 70 -12.73 10.69 3.88
N ALA A 71 -13.55 9.96 3.13
CA ALA A 71 -15.00 10.18 3.07
C ALA A 71 -15.61 10.29 4.48
N LYS A 72 -16.46 11.32 4.66
CA LYS A 72 -17.15 11.64 5.93
C LYS A 72 -16.21 11.98 7.11
N THR A 73 -14.97 12.39 6.84
CA THR A 73 -14.01 12.84 7.87
C THR A 73 -13.27 14.09 7.45
N ASN A 74 -12.63 14.79 8.42
CA ASN A 74 -11.69 15.89 8.15
C ASN A 74 -10.23 15.41 8.06
N ARG A 75 -10.00 14.09 7.99
CA ARG A 75 -8.66 13.51 7.92
C ARG A 75 -8.25 13.32 6.46
N LEU A 76 -7.02 13.69 6.12
CA LEU A 76 -6.46 13.43 4.80
C LEU A 76 -6.27 11.93 4.59
N SER A 77 -6.61 11.47 3.39
CA SER A 77 -6.33 10.11 2.95
C SER A 77 -4.81 9.89 2.82
N PRO A 78 -4.29 8.67 3.06
CA PRO A 78 -2.91 8.31 2.75
C PRO A 78 -2.51 8.59 1.29
N HIS A 79 -3.44 8.52 0.35
CA HIS A 79 -3.23 8.96 -1.04
C HIS A 79 -2.80 10.42 -1.15
N SER A 80 -3.29 11.30 -0.25
CA SER A 80 -2.90 12.72 -0.23
C SER A 80 -1.43 12.94 0.10
N PHE A 81 -0.76 11.95 0.68
CA PHE A 81 0.67 11.98 0.99
C PHE A 81 1.51 11.20 -0.03
N GLY A 82 0.87 10.62 -1.05
CA GLY A 82 1.55 9.81 -2.06
C GLY A 82 2.11 8.48 -1.54
N ILE A 83 1.59 7.98 -0.43
CA ILE A 83 2.06 6.74 0.20
C ILE A 83 1.09 5.57 0.01
N ALA A 84 -0.01 5.77 -0.69
CA ALA A 84 -1.01 4.74 -0.94
C ALA A 84 -1.14 4.41 -2.42
N VAL A 85 -1.41 3.13 -2.67
CA VAL A 85 -1.70 2.55 -3.99
C VAL A 85 -3.00 1.77 -3.88
N ASP A 86 -3.95 2.07 -4.77
CA ASP A 86 -5.11 1.22 -5.00
C ASP A 86 -4.90 0.42 -6.28
N LEU A 87 -5.00 -0.88 -6.18
CA LEU A 87 -5.04 -1.78 -7.32
C LEU A 87 -6.46 -1.78 -7.93
N ASN A 88 -6.68 -2.62 -8.94
CA ASN A 88 -7.96 -2.69 -9.64
C ASN A 88 -9.16 -2.84 -8.68
N PRO A 89 -10.06 -1.85 -8.57
CA PRO A 89 -11.19 -1.88 -7.66
C PRO A 89 -12.22 -2.98 -7.96
N ASP A 90 -12.28 -3.46 -9.21
CA ASP A 90 -13.16 -4.56 -9.59
C ASP A 90 -12.72 -5.91 -8.97
N LYS A 91 -11.45 -5.99 -8.56
CA LYS A 91 -10.84 -7.17 -7.92
C LYS A 91 -10.76 -7.06 -6.41
N GLY A 92 -10.98 -5.87 -5.83
CA GLY A 92 -10.79 -5.64 -4.40
C GLY A 92 -11.74 -4.58 -3.85
N PRO A 93 -12.98 -4.97 -3.46
CA PRO A 93 -13.96 -3.99 -2.97
C PRO A 93 -13.55 -3.34 -1.65
N TYR A 94 -14.04 -2.10 -1.47
CA TYR A 94 -14.00 -1.36 -0.23
C TYR A 94 -15.18 -1.75 0.68
N TRP A 95 -14.97 -1.81 1.99
CA TRP A 95 -15.96 -2.30 2.97
C TRP A 95 -17.32 -1.61 2.91
N GLN A 96 -17.38 -0.32 2.59
CA GLN A 96 -18.67 0.41 2.47
C GLN A 96 -19.49 -0.02 1.26
N TRP A 97 -18.85 -0.60 0.23
CA TRP A 97 -19.53 -1.08 -0.98
C TRP A 97 -20.04 -2.52 -0.83
N SER A 98 -19.56 -3.23 0.20
CA SER A 98 -19.94 -4.63 0.45
C SER A 98 -20.95 -4.76 1.58
N LYS A 99 -21.90 -5.67 1.41
CA LYS A 99 -22.79 -6.11 2.48
C LYS A 99 -22.18 -7.24 3.32
N LEU A 100 -21.11 -7.88 2.84
CA LEU A 100 -20.46 -9.02 3.50
C LEU A 100 -19.41 -8.55 4.49
N ARG A 101 -19.47 -9.01 5.73
CA ARG A 101 -18.50 -8.72 6.80
C ARG A 101 -18.37 -9.93 7.73
N PRO A 102 -17.21 -10.62 7.77
CA PRO A 102 -16.03 -10.40 6.91
C PRO A 102 -16.28 -10.73 5.45
N HIS A 103 -15.50 -10.10 4.56
CA HIS A 103 -15.61 -10.39 3.13
C HIS A 103 -14.76 -11.62 2.77
N PRO A 104 -15.27 -12.57 1.96
CA PRO A 104 -14.53 -13.78 1.59
C PRO A 104 -13.14 -13.50 1.01
N LEU A 105 -13.00 -12.44 0.18
CA LEU A 105 -11.72 -12.04 -0.42
C LEU A 105 -10.65 -11.60 0.60
N GLN A 106 -10.99 -11.31 1.86
CA GLN A 106 -9.97 -11.09 2.89
C GLN A 106 -9.09 -12.33 3.11
N LYS A 107 -9.64 -13.52 2.82
CA LYS A 107 -8.92 -14.80 2.93
C LYS A 107 -8.38 -15.31 1.61
N THR A 108 -9.02 -14.95 0.49
CA THR A 108 -8.72 -15.51 -0.84
C THR A 108 -8.07 -14.50 -1.79
N PHE A 109 -7.81 -13.26 -1.35
CA PHE A 109 -7.03 -12.30 -2.14
C PHE A 109 -5.64 -12.89 -2.43
N PRO A 110 -5.06 -12.71 -3.64
CA PRO A 110 -3.81 -13.37 -4.02
C PRO A 110 -2.67 -13.06 -3.04
N SER A 111 -2.26 -14.07 -2.27
CA SER A 111 -1.18 -13.95 -1.28
C SER A 111 0.14 -13.53 -1.92
N ALA A 112 0.37 -13.91 -3.18
CA ALA A 112 1.54 -13.50 -3.94
C ALA A 112 1.63 -11.97 -4.12
N ILE A 113 0.49 -11.28 -4.30
CA ILE A 113 0.44 -9.83 -4.38
C ILE A 113 0.65 -9.23 -2.98
N VAL A 114 -0.07 -9.73 -1.97
CA VAL A 114 0.03 -9.22 -0.60
C VAL A 114 1.46 -9.33 -0.07
N SER A 115 2.08 -10.51 -0.17
CA SER A 115 3.46 -10.73 0.29
C SER A 115 4.45 -9.83 -0.43
N LEU A 116 4.32 -9.68 -1.75
CA LEU A 116 5.21 -8.83 -2.53
C LEU A 116 5.17 -7.37 -2.06
N PHE A 117 3.98 -6.85 -1.76
CA PHE A 117 3.83 -5.49 -1.25
C PHE A 117 4.37 -5.36 0.19
N GLU A 118 4.05 -6.31 1.08
CA GLU A 118 4.50 -6.30 2.47
C GLU A 118 6.03 -6.43 2.60
N ASP A 119 6.65 -7.25 1.76
CA ASP A 119 8.12 -7.40 1.69
C ASP A 119 8.81 -6.10 1.23
N ASN A 120 8.08 -5.20 0.56
CA ASN A 120 8.57 -3.92 0.10
C ASN A 120 8.06 -2.72 0.94
N GLY A 121 7.58 -2.95 2.15
CA GLY A 121 7.25 -1.89 3.11
C GLY A 121 5.83 -1.36 3.04
N PHE A 122 4.94 -1.98 2.24
CA PHE A 122 3.52 -1.65 2.22
C PHE A 122 2.73 -2.53 3.18
N ILE A 123 1.69 -1.99 3.79
CA ILE A 123 0.69 -2.77 4.54
C ILE A 123 -0.57 -2.90 3.69
N TRP A 124 -1.26 -4.04 3.79
CA TRP A 124 -2.48 -4.31 3.05
C TRP A 124 -3.76 -3.98 3.85
N GLY A 125 -4.64 -3.18 3.27
CA GLY A 125 -5.93 -2.79 3.87
C GLY A 125 -6.94 -3.92 4.01
N GLY A 126 -6.72 -5.07 3.35
CA GLY A 126 -7.58 -6.24 3.49
C GLY A 126 -7.49 -6.91 4.88
N LYS A 127 -6.48 -6.61 5.68
CA LYS A 127 -6.34 -7.11 7.07
C LYS A 127 -7.11 -6.28 8.10
N TRP A 128 -7.70 -5.16 7.70
CA TRP A 128 -8.41 -4.28 8.60
C TRP A 128 -9.85 -4.75 8.85
N GLU A 129 -10.42 -4.38 9.99
CA GLU A 129 -11.83 -4.60 10.29
C GLU A 129 -12.73 -3.89 9.26
N HIS A 130 -12.43 -2.62 8.99
CA HIS A 130 -13.00 -1.85 7.87
C HIS A 130 -12.10 -2.05 6.64
N PHE A 131 -12.18 -3.23 6.05
CA PHE A 131 -11.29 -3.66 4.98
C PHE A 131 -11.33 -2.76 3.76
N ASP A 132 -10.19 -2.61 3.12
CA ASP A 132 -10.02 -2.01 1.80
C ASP A 132 -9.11 -2.94 0.97
N LEU A 133 -9.73 -3.82 0.18
CA LEU A 133 -9.02 -4.94 -0.44
C LEU A 133 -8.09 -4.52 -1.57
N MET A 134 -8.39 -3.40 -2.25
CA MET A 134 -7.52 -2.87 -3.30
C MET A 134 -6.34 -2.06 -2.73
N HIS A 135 -6.43 -1.63 -1.46
CA HIS A 135 -5.60 -0.58 -0.87
C HIS A 135 -4.35 -1.12 -0.20
N PHE A 136 -3.20 -0.50 -0.54
CA PHE A 136 -1.90 -0.74 0.08
C PHE A 136 -1.27 0.59 0.51
N GLU A 137 -0.74 0.67 1.73
CA GLU A 137 -0.06 1.86 2.26
C GLU A 137 1.43 1.59 2.51
N TYR A 138 2.31 2.46 2.02
CA TYR A 138 3.73 2.42 2.34
C TYR A 138 3.96 2.89 3.78
N ARG A 139 4.16 1.93 4.67
CA ARG A 139 4.27 2.13 6.12
C ARG A 139 5.37 1.24 6.71
N PRO A 140 6.62 1.41 6.28
CA PRO A 140 7.73 0.57 6.75
C PRO A 140 7.91 0.64 8.27
N GLU A 141 7.60 1.78 8.90
CA GLU A 141 7.68 1.96 10.35
C GLU A 141 6.71 1.05 11.12
N LEU A 142 5.54 0.78 10.57
CA LEU A 142 4.56 -0.13 11.18
C LEU A 142 5.00 -1.59 11.06
N ILE A 143 5.60 -1.97 9.93
CA ILE A 143 6.13 -3.33 9.72
C ILE A 143 7.29 -3.59 10.68
N ILE A 144 8.23 -2.65 10.82
CA ILE A 144 9.35 -2.75 11.75
C ILE A 144 8.84 -2.89 13.20
N LYS A 145 7.87 -2.05 13.59
CA LYS A 145 7.25 -2.10 14.91
C LYS A 145 6.58 -3.45 15.17
N ALA A 146 5.83 -3.97 14.20
CA ALA A 146 5.16 -5.27 14.33
C ALA A 146 6.15 -6.42 14.47
N LYS A 147 7.26 -6.41 13.72
CA LYS A 147 8.34 -7.40 13.84
C LYS A 147 8.98 -7.36 15.23
N LYS A 148 9.31 -6.17 15.76
CA LYS A 148 9.88 -5.98 17.09
C LYS A 148 8.95 -6.51 18.19
N LEU A 149 7.65 -6.20 18.11
CA LEU A 149 6.66 -6.67 19.08
C LEU A 149 6.51 -8.21 19.08
N ARG A 150 6.55 -8.82 17.89
CA ARG A 150 6.51 -10.29 17.76
C ARG A 150 7.76 -10.95 18.34
N ALA A 151 8.94 -10.43 18.05
CA ALA A 151 10.20 -10.93 18.62
C ALA A 151 10.19 -10.85 20.15
N GLN A 152 9.73 -9.73 20.72
CA GLN A 152 9.57 -9.57 22.17
C GLN A 152 8.59 -10.58 22.77
N ALA A 153 7.44 -10.81 22.11
CA ALA A 153 6.44 -11.78 22.57
C ALA A 153 6.96 -13.23 22.53
N ASN A 154 7.87 -13.54 21.59
CA ASN A 154 8.49 -14.86 21.46
C ASN A 154 9.74 -15.04 22.34
N GLY A 155 10.13 -14.03 23.15
CA GLY A 155 11.33 -14.08 23.99
C GLY A 155 12.66 -13.95 23.22
N GLU A 156 12.62 -13.55 21.94
CA GLU A 156 13.78 -13.30 21.11
C GLU A 156 14.38 -11.92 21.46
N LYS A 157 15.71 -11.87 21.69
CA LYS A 157 16.39 -10.58 21.85
C LYS A 157 16.34 -9.82 20.51
N PRO A 158 16.08 -8.49 20.52
CA PRO A 158 16.19 -7.71 19.30
C PRO A 158 17.63 -7.80 18.76
N GLU A 159 17.79 -8.20 17.51
CA GLU A 159 19.06 -8.03 16.81
C GLU A 159 19.35 -6.53 16.77
N ASP A 160 20.47 -6.12 17.39
CA ASP A 160 21.00 -4.78 17.30
C ASP A 160 21.33 -4.52 15.83
N ALA A 161 20.61 -3.58 15.23
CA ALA A 161 20.92 -3.07 13.89
C ALA A 161 22.25 -2.33 13.98
N SER A 162 23.30 -2.98 13.51
CA SER A 162 24.60 -2.38 13.26
C SER A 162 24.57 -1.54 12.00
#